data_d84a06c865cb41f10793d99b4dee728f
#
_entry.id   d84a06c865cb41f10793d99b4dee728f
#
_cell.length_a   1.000
_cell.length_b   1.000
_cell.length_c   1.000
_cell.angle_alpha   90.00
_cell.angle_beta   90.00
_cell.angle_gamma   90.00
#
_symmetry.space_group_name_H-M   'P 1'
#
loop_
_entity.id
_entity.type
_entity.pdbx_description
1 polymer ?
#
loop_
_entity_poly.entity_id
_entity_poly.type
_entity_poly.pdbx_seq_one_letter_code
_entity_poly.pdbx_strand_id
1 'polypeptide(L)'
;DAAVGGGVESMSRGAYIMPTLRWGQRMSDGNVIDMMVGALTDPFDTVHMGITAENVAAKWGITRQQQDELAVESNKRAVNAAQKGHFKDQILPIELKSKKGPVMFDTDEHVRADASIEGMAKLKAVFIKENGTVTAGNASGINDAAAAVVLMEKSAAARKGLKPMARLVAYGHAGIDPKIMGLGPVSAVKRALAKAGLKLDQMDVIESNEAFAAQALGVSK
;
A
#
# COMPACT_ATOMS: atom_id res chain seq x y z
N ASP A 1 21.40 -13.53 17.97
CA ASP A 1 21.07 -12.16 18.28
C ASP A 1 19.65 -11.85 17.82
N ALA A 2 19.09 -10.70 18.26
CA ALA A 2 17.75 -10.27 17.94
C ALA A 2 17.75 -8.85 17.40
N ALA A 3 16.79 -8.53 16.54
CA ALA A 3 16.57 -7.19 16.04
C ALA A 3 15.07 -6.89 15.96
N VAL A 4 14.72 -5.63 16.00
CA VAL A 4 13.37 -5.14 15.69
C VAL A 4 13.42 -4.44 14.33
N GLY A 5 12.56 -4.86 13.42
CA GLY A 5 12.30 -4.18 12.16
C GLY A 5 10.90 -3.58 12.19
N GLY A 6 10.77 -2.35 11.73
CA GLY A 6 9.46 -1.70 11.73
C GLY A 6 9.42 -0.48 10.85
N GLY A 7 8.22 0.03 10.64
CA GLY A 7 7.95 1.25 9.91
C GLY A 7 6.73 1.97 10.45
N VAL A 8 6.69 3.27 10.24
CA VAL A 8 5.59 4.14 10.63
C VAL A 8 5.42 5.24 9.58
N GLU A 9 4.18 5.55 9.26
CA GLU A 9 3.84 6.73 8.48
C GLU A 9 2.58 7.37 9.03
N SER A 10 2.60 8.69 9.17
CA SER A 10 1.43 9.49 9.52
C SER A 10 1.09 10.40 8.35
N MET A 11 0.40 9.85 7.36
CA MET A 11 0.03 10.57 6.13
C MET A 11 -0.88 11.76 6.43
N SER A 12 -1.75 11.65 7.45
CA SER A 12 -2.65 12.72 7.86
C SER A 12 -1.90 13.94 8.45
N ARG A 13 -0.64 13.77 8.81
CA ARG A 13 0.25 14.82 9.35
C ARG A 13 1.41 15.17 8.41
N GLY A 14 1.33 14.76 7.16
CA GLY A 14 2.30 15.11 6.14
C GLY A 14 2.50 16.62 6.07
N ALA A 15 3.76 17.06 6.06
CA ALA A 15 4.11 18.48 6.02
C ALA A 15 3.98 19.04 4.60
N TYR A 16 3.86 20.38 4.52
CA TYR A 16 4.05 21.10 3.26
C TYR A 16 5.47 21.64 3.20
N ILE A 17 6.11 21.54 2.04
CA ILE A 17 7.51 21.89 1.82
C ILE A 17 7.60 23.14 0.93
N MET A 18 8.38 24.12 1.35
CA MET A 18 8.79 25.27 0.53
C MET A 18 10.26 25.12 0.13
N PRO A 19 10.61 24.56 -1.03
CA PRO A 19 11.99 24.22 -1.39
C PRO A 19 12.92 25.44 -1.42
N THR A 20 12.41 26.59 -1.83
CA THR A 20 13.17 27.82 -2.00
C THR A 20 13.42 28.57 -0.68
N LEU A 21 12.65 28.30 0.36
CA LEU A 21 12.69 29.07 1.61
C LEU A 21 14.03 28.94 2.35
N ARG A 22 14.74 27.82 2.24
CA ARG A 22 16.05 27.60 2.88
C ARG A 22 17.08 28.65 2.46
N TRP A 23 17.00 29.12 1.23
CA TRP A 23 17.94 30.11 0.68
C TRP A 23 17.37 31.53 0.62
N GLY A 24 16.20 31.73 1.25
CA GLY A 24 15.43 32.96 1.22
C GLY A 24 14.60 33.09 -0.04
N GLN A 25 13.28 33.11 0.12
CA GLN A 25 12.38 33.43 -0.97
C GLN A 25 12.52 34.93 -1.30
N ARG A 26 13.08 35.22 -2.45
CA ARG A 26 13.24 36.61 -2.95
C ARG A 26 11.97 37.09 -3.65
N MET A 27 12.07 38.07 -4.54
CA MET A 27 10.96 38.57 -5.32
C MET A 27 10.40 37.47 -6.20
N SER A 28 9.12 37.24 -6.16
CA SER A 28 8.22 36.35 -6.89
C SER A 28 7.46 35.37 -5.98
N ASP A 29 6.49 34.68 -6.53
CA ASP A 29 5.70 33.70 -5.80
C ASP A 29 6.54 32.50 -5.36
N GLY A 30 6.22 31.95 -4.20
CA GLY A 30 6.79 30.70 -3.68
C GLY A 30 5.87 29.51 -3.93
N ASN A 31 6.42 28.36 -4.30
CA ASN A 31 5.67 27.11 -4.40
C ASN A 31 5.68 26.38 -3.07
N VAL A 32 4.52 25.85 -2.69
CA VAL A 32 4.33 24.94 -1.56
C VAL A 32 3.96 23.57 -2.11
N ILE A 33 4.73 22.56 -1.73
CA ILE A 33 4.54 21.17 -2.17
C ILE A 33 3.97 20.38 -1.00
N ASP A 34 2.85 19.71 -1.20
CA ASP A 34 2.35 18.70 -0.28
C ASP A 34 3.35 17.52 -0.27
N MET A 35 3.93 17.22 0.88
CA MET A 35 4.89 16.14 1.05
C MET A 35 4.33 14.78 0.60
N MET A 36 3.05 14.53 0.87
CA MET A 36 2.41 13.28 0.50
C MET A 36 2.30 13.15 -1.02
N VAL A 37 1.84 14.19 -1.71
CA VAL A 37 1.80 14.22 -3.18
C VAL A 37 3.22 14.16 -3.76
N GLY A 38 4.17 14.85 -3.13
CA GLY A 38 5.58 14.82 -3.53
C GLY A 38 6.21 13.43 -3.43
N ALA A 39 5.90 12.67 -2.36
CA ALA A 39 6.35 11.30 -2.18
C ALA A 39 5.71 10.32 -3.19
N LEU A 40 4.51 10.64 -3.68
CA LEU A 40 3.78 9.86 -4.69
C LEU A 40 4.00 10.36 -6.11
N THR A 41 4.98 11.21 -6.33
CA THR A 41 5.35 11.74 -7.65
C THR A 41 6.64 11.09 -8.13
N ASP A 42 6.59 10.50 -9.32
CA ASP A 42 7.75 9.91 -9.98
C ASP A 42 8.80 11.00 -10.28
N PRO A 43 10.06 10.83 -9.87
CA PRO A 43 11.11 11.84 -10.08
C PRO A 43 11.64 11.90 -11.53
N PHE A 44 11.34 10.91 -12.38
CA PHE A 44 11.84 10.87 -13.75
C PHE A 44 10.92 11.62 -14.71
N ASP A 45 9.64 11.26 -14.72
CA ASP A 45 8.62 11.88 -15.60
C ASP A 45 7.77 12.94 -14.84
N THR A 46 7.99 13.13 -13.54
CA THR A 46 7.25 14.06 -12.67
C THR A 46 5.74 13.86 -12.69
N VAL A 47 5.30 12.60 -12.75
CA VAL A 47 3.89 12.22 -12.75
C VAL A 47 3.50 11.53 -11.45
N HIS A 48 2.26 11.71 -11.03
CA HIS A 48 1.72 11.01 -9.86
C HIS A 48 1.65 9.50 -10.09
N MET A 49 1.84 8.69 -9.04
CA MET A 49 1.76 7.22 -9.12
C MET A 49 0.45 6.71 -9.72
N GLY A 50 -0.65 7.47 -9.57
CA GLY A 50 -1.91 7.16 -10.23
C GLY A 50 -1.84 7.16 -11.77
N ILE A 51 -0.99 8.01 -12.37
CA ILE A 51 -0.72 7.99 -13.82
C ILE A 51 0.01 6.69 -14.20
N THR A 52 0.94 6.22 -13.38
CA THR A 52 1.62 4.94 -13.65
C THR A 52 0.64 3.76 -13.56
N ALA A 53 -0.37 3.83 -12.68
CA ALA A 53 -1.45 2.85 -12.61
C ALA A 53 -2.35 2.88 -13.86
N GLU A 54 -2.70 4.06 -14.36
CA GLU A 54 -3.42 4.21 -15.64
C GLU A 54 -2.59 3.64 -16.82
N ASN A 55 -1.27 3.83 -16.82
CA ASN A 55 -0.39 3.24 -17.84
C ASN A 55 -0.42 1.70 -17.78
N VAL A 56 -0.45 1.11 -16.58
CA VAL A 56 -0.62 -0.33 -16.40
C VAL A 56 -1.97 -0.77 -16.93
N ALA A 57 -3.05 -0.07 -16.59
CA ALA A 57 -4.39 -0.39 -17.07
C ALA A 57 -4.45 -0.38 -18.60
N ALA A 58 -3.95 0.67 -19.23
CA ALA A 58 -3.93 0.81 -20.69
C ALA A 58 -3.10 -0.30 -21.36
N LYS A 59 -1.88 -0.55 -20.85
CA LYS A 59 -0.94 -1.51 -21.46
C LYS A 59 -1.43 -2.96 -21.38
N TRP A 60 -2.13 -3.33 -20.31
CA TRP A 60 -2.62 -4.70 -20.10
C TRP A 60 -4.13 -4.86 -20.34
N GLY A 61 -4.79 -3.84 -20.87
CA GLY A 61 -6.22 -3.88 -21.18
C GLY A 61 -7.07 -4.16 -19.93
N ILE A 62 -6.73 -3.53 -18.79
CA ILE A 62 -7.47 -3.66 -17.55
C ILE A 62 -8.56 -2.59 -17.54
N THR A 63 -9.81 -3.03 -17.55
CA THR A 63 -10.95 -2.12 -17.62
C THR A 63 -11.26 -1.47 -16.27
N ARG A 64 -11.98 -0.35 -16.30
CA ARG A 64 -12.53 0.29 -15.10
C ARG A 64 -13.41 -0.68 -14.30
N GLN A 65 -14.24 -1.45 -14.97
CA GLN A 65 -15.11 -2.44 -14.32
C GLN A 65 -14.31 -3.48 -13.54
N GLN A 66 -13.26 -4.06 -14.13
CA GLN A 66 -12.40 -5.03 -13.45
C GLN A 66 -11.74 -4.44 -12.20
N GLN A 67 -11.32 -3.17 -12.25
CA GLN A 67 -10.74 -2.47 -11.11
C GLN A 67 -11.77 -2.27 -9.99
N ASP A 68 -12.98 -1.85 -10.33
CA ASP A 68 -14.05 -1.63 -9.37
C ASP A 68 -14.51 -2.96 -8.73
N GLU A 69 -14.59 -4.05 -9.50
CA GLU A 69 -14.89 -5.40 -9.01
C GLU A 69 -13.85 -5.88 -8.00
N LEU A 70 -12.56 -5.70 -8.29
CA LEU A 70 -11.50 -6.03 -7.34
C LEU A 70 -11.63 -5.21 -6.06
N ALA A 71 -11.86 -3.90 -6.16
CA ALA A 71 -11.98 -3.00 -5.02
C ALA A 71 -13.17 -3.38 -4.11
N VAL A 72 -14.32 -3.72 -4.69
CA VAL A 72 -15.49 -4.19 -3.94
C VAL A 72 -15.20 -5.51 -3.24
N GLU A 73 -14.59 -6.47 -3.94
CA GLU A 73 -14.24 -7.77 -3.36
C GLU A 73 -13.19 -7.62 -2.24
N SER A 74 -12.19 -6.76 -2.40
CA SER A 74 -11.18 -6.46 -1.39
C SER A 74 -11.81 -5.91 -0.10
N ASN A 75 -12.69 -4.91 -0.21
CA ASN A 75 -13.43 -4.40 0.95
C ASN A 75 -14.29 -5.48 1.63
N LYS A 76 -15.00 -6.31 0.85
CA LYS A 76 -15.81 -7.40 1.36
C LYS A 76 -14.98 -8.42 2.13
N ARG A 77 -13.79 -8.78 1.63
CA ARG A 77 -12.85 -9.69 2.31
C ARG A 77 -12.35 -9.10 3.61
N ALA A 78 -11.98 -7.82 3.61
CA ALA A 78 -11.49 -7.12 4.80
C ALA A 78 -12.57 -7.02 5.89
N VAL A 79 -13.82 -6.65 5.52
CA VAL A 79 -14.97 -6.64 6.43
C VAL A 79 -15.19 -8.02 7.06
N ASN A 80 -15.23 -9.06 6.23
CA ASN A 80 -15.45 -10.42 6.70
C ASN A 80 -14.33 -10.90 7.63
N ALA A 81 -13.06 -10.58 7.32
CA ALA A 81 -11.92 -10.91 8.16
C ALA A 81 -11.97 -10.19 9.51
N ALA A 82 -12.32 -8.89 9.51
CA ALA A 82 -12.49 -8.11 10.73
C ALA A 82 -13.62 -8.65 11.61
N GLN A 83 -14.78 -8.96 11.02
CA GLN A 83 -15.94 -9.55 11.73
C GLN A 83 -15.62 -10.92 12.34
N LYS A 84 -14.78 -11.72 11.69
CA LYS A 84 -14.31 -13.02 12.19
C LYS A 84 -13.18 -12.89 13.22
N GLY A 85 -12.70 -11.67 13.49
CA GLY A 85 -11.64 -11.42 14.47
C GLY A 85 -10.24 -11.82 14.02
N HIS A 86 -10.00 -12.00 12.71
CA HIS A 86 -8.69 -12.42 12.20
C HIS A 86 -7.57 -11.41 12.49
N PHE A 87 -7.89 -10.13 12.69
CA PHE A 87 -6.90 -9.09 12.99
C PHE A 87 -6.76 -8.77 14.48
N LYS A 88 -7.59 -9.39 15.36
CA LYS A 88 -7.67 -9.04 16.78
C LYS A 88 -6.33 -9.16 17.50
N ASP A 89 -5.56 -10.19 17.19
CA ASP A 89 -4.26 -10.43 17.82
C ASP A 89 -3.11 -9.63 17.20
N GLN A 90 -3.38 -8.92 16.10
CA GLN A 90 -2.39 -8.11 15.37
C GLN A 90 -2.54 -6.62 15.66
N ILE A 91 -3.76 -6.17 15.94
CA ILE A 91 -4.05 -4.77 16.24
C ILE A 91 -3.71 -4.47 17.69
N LEU A 92 -2.84 -3.48 17.91
CA LEU A 92 -2.57 -2.91 19.21
C LEU A 92 -3.53 -1.74 19.45
N PRO A 93 -4.52 -1.86 20.34
CA PRO A 93 -5.45 -0.76 20.63
C PRO A 93 -4.73 0.44 21.24
N ILE A 94 -5.07 1.65 20.80
CA ILE A 94 -4.50 2.90 21.29
C ILE A 94 -5.59 3.73 21.94
N GLU A 95 -5.35 4.18 23.18
CA GLU A 95 -6.26 5.11 23.85
C GLU A 95 -6.05 6.54 23.34
N LEU A 96 -7.08 7.11 22.74
CA LEU A 96 -7.09 8.48 22.27
C LEU A 96 -7.80 9.37 23.31
N LYS A 97 -7.15 10.49 23.68
CA LYS A 97 -7.76 11.50 24.54
C LYS A 97 -8.81 12.28 23.76
N SER A 98 -10.03 12.36 24.25
CA SER A 98 -11.09 13.19 23.69
C SER A 98 -11.76 14.06 24.76
N LYS A 99 -12.44 15.11 24.33
CA LYS A 99 -13.21 16.00 25.25
C LYS A 99 -14.34 15.26 25.99
N LYS A 100 -14.79 14.12 25.46
CA LYS A 100 -15.87 13.30 26.03
C LYS A 100 -15.36 12.11 26.85
N GLY A 101 -14.06 12.03 27.08
CA GLY A 101 -13.39 10.92 27.74
C GLY A 101 -12.50 10.12 26.77
N PRO A 102 -11.73 9.15 27.27
CA PRO A 102 -10.86 8.32 26.46
C PRO A 102 -11.68 7.45 25.47
N VAL A 103 -11.17 7.30 24.26
CA VAL A 103 -11.73 6.45 23.21
C VAL A 103 -10.66 5.47 22.76
N MET A 104 -10.99 4.18 22.70
CA MET A 104 -10.07 3.18 22.16
C MET A 104 -10.13 3.20 20.63
N PHE A 105 -8.97 3.36 20.01
CA PHE A 105 -8.78 3.22 18.57
C PHE A 105 -8.21 1.84 18.30
N ASP A 106 -9.04 0.95 17.80
CA ASP A 106 -8.77 -0.48 17.64
C ASP A 106 -9.32 -1.06 16.32
N THR A 107 -9.76 -0.20 15.43
CA THR A 107 -10.42 -0.60 14.18
C THR A 107 -9.85 0.18 13.00
N ASP A 108 -9.60 -0.52 11.88
CA ASP A 108 -9.20 0.10 10.61
C ASP A 108 -10.37 0.87 9.99
N GLU A 109 -10.27 2.20 9.95
CA GLU A 109 -11.38 3.08 9.51
C GLU A 109 -11.59 3.09 7.99
N HIS A 110 -10.56 2.72 7.21
CA HIS A 110 -10.61 2.82 5.75
C HIS A 110 -11.53 1.80 5.09
N VAL A 111 -11.74 0.64 5.73
CA VAL A 111 -12.54 -0.45 5.18
C VAL A 111 -14.01 -0.04 5.03
N ARG A 112 -14.58 -0.24 3.84
CA ARG A 112 -15.94 0.19 3.48
C ARG A 112 -16.89 -1.00 3.40
N ALA A 113 -17.70 -1.18 4.43
CA ALA A 113 -18.72 -2.24 4.46
C ALA A 113 -19.86 -2.01 3.43
N ASP A 114 -20.03 -0.77 2.98
CA ASP A 114 -21.04 -0.33 2.00
C ASP A 114 -20.51 -0.30 0.55
N ALA A 115 -19.29 -0.80 0.31
CA ALA A 115 -18.71 -0.84 -1.04
C ALA A 115 -19.59 -1.65 -1.99
N SER A 116 -19.96 -1.07 -3.14
CA SER A 116 -20.80 -1.71 -4.17
C SER A 116 -20.37 -1.26 -5.58
N ILE A 117 -20.65 -2.07 -6.56
CA ILE A 117 -20.35 -1.76 -7.97
C ILE A 117 -21.08 -0.48 -8.41
N GLU A 118 -22.34 -0.32 -8.00
CA GLU A 118 -23.13 0.87 -8.29
C GLU A 118 -22.55 2.13 -7.64
N GLY A 119 -21.97 1.99 -6.45
CA GLY A 119 -21.26 3.06 -5.75
C GLY A 119 -19.97 3.43 -6.47
N MET A 120 -19.16 2.44 -6.83
CA MET A 120 -17.90 2.64 -7.56
C MET A 120 -18.12 3.28 -8.93
N ALA A 121 -19.13 2.85 -9.68
CA ALA A 121 -19.44 3.36 -11.01
C ALA A 121 -19.73 4.88 -11.04
N LYS A 122 -20.19 5.46 -9.92
CA LYS A 122 -20.47 6.89 -9.79
C LYS A 122 -19.20 7.74 -9.57
N LEU A 123 -18.10 7.12 -9.22
CA LEU A 123 -16.85 7.83 -8.93
C LEU A 123 -16.18 8.29 -10.24
N LYS A 124 -15.72 9.53 -10.23
CA LYS A 124 -14.97 10.11 -11.35
C LYS A 124 -13.51 9.63 -11.32
N ALA A 125 -12.93 9.46 -12.51
CA ALA A 125 -11.50 9.26 -12.65
C ALA A 125 -10.73 10.46 -12.08
N VAL A 126 -9.64 10.18 -11.36
CA VAL A 126 -8.88 11.20 -10.60
C VAL A 126 -7.73 11.75 -11.41
N PHE A 127 -6.99 10.90 -12.11
CA PHE A 127 -5.71 11.26 -12.73
C PHE A 127 -5.84 11.62 -14.21
N ILE A 128 -6.69 10.90 -14.94
CA ILE A 128 -6.99 11.18 -16.37
C ILE A 128 -8.48 11.51 -16.47
N LYS A 129 -8.80 12.74 -16.90
CA LYS A 129 -10.19 13.22 -16.94
C LYS A 129 -11.04 12.48 -17.96
N GLU A 130 -10.49 12.25 -19.15
CA GLU A 130 -11.18 11.60 -20.27
C GLU A 130 -10.71 10.14 -20.37
N ASN A 131 -11.63 9.19 -20.24
CA ASN A 131 -11.35 7.76 -20.31
C ASN A 131 -10.39 7.22 -19.23
N GLY A 132 -10.13 7.96 -18.15
CA GLY A 132 -9.38 7.47 -17.00
C GLY A 132 -10.15 6.38 -16.25
N THR A 133 -9.42 5.49 -15.62
CA THR A 133 -9.98 4.29 -14.96
C THR A 133 -9.75 4.28 -13.45
N VAL A 134 -8.73 4.98 -12.97
CA VAL A 134 -8.37 5.03 -11.54
C VAL A 134 -9.21 6.07 -10.81
N THR A 135 -9.87 5.64 -9.75
CA THR A 135 -10.75 6.47 -8.91
C THR A 135 -10.36 6.37 -7.44
N ALA A 136 -10.96 7.21 -6.60
CA ALA A 136 -10.79 7.11 -5.14
C ALA A 136 -11.33 5.79 -4.55
N GLY A 137 -12.17 5.05 -5.28
CA GLY A 137 -12.73 3.77 -4.83
C GLY A 137 -11.87 2.55 -5.18
N ASN A 138 -11.00 2.66 -6.20
CA ASN A 138 -10.15 1.57 -6.66
C ASN A 138 -8.63 1.87 -6.51
N ALA A 139 -8.31 2.81 -5.63
CA ALA A 139 -6.98 3.16 -5.18
C ALA A 139 -6.91 3.10 -3.65
N SER A 140 -5.72 2.90 -3.09
CA SER A 140 -5.52 2.95 -1.64
C SER A 140 -5.79 4.36 -1.09
N GLY A 141 -6.22 4.44 0.16
CA GLY A 141 -6.49 5.70 0.84
C GLY A 141 -5.27 6.30 1.52
N ILE A 142 -5.53 7.42 2.18
CA ILE A 142 -4.60 8.08 3.09
C ILE A 142 -4.76 7.42 4.46
N ASN A 143 -3.71 6.78 4.96
CA ASN A 143 -3.77 6.04 6.22
C ASN A 143 -2.58 6.38 7.12
N ASP A 144 -2.83 6.45 8.41
CA ASP A 144 -1.80 6.47 9.44
C ASP A 144 -1.58 5.05 9.94
N ALA A 145 -0.36 4.56 9.96
CA ALA A 145 -0.08 3.21 10.41
C ALA A 145 1.33 3.07 10.98
N ALA A 146 1.49 2.10 11.86
CA ALA A 146 2.79 1.63 12.34
C ALA A 146 2.75 0.11 12.46
N ALA A 147 3.86 -0.54 12.12
CA ALA A 147 4.00 -1.97 12.29
C ALA A 147 5.42 -2.32 12.71
N ALA A 148 5.58 -3.37 13.51
CA ALA A 148 6.88 -3.86 13.95
C ALA A 148 6.91 -5.38 14.01
N VAL A 149 8.08 -5.95 13.69
CA VAL A 149 8.35 -7.38 13.82
C VAL A 149 9.65 -7.61 14.58
N VAL A 150 9.73 -8.71 15.33
CA VAL A 150 10.95 -9.16 15.96
C VAL A 150 11.62 -10.20 15.07
N LEU A 151 12.85 -9.94 14.70
CA LEU A 151 13.69 -10.85 13.93
C LEU A 151 14.74 -11.47 14.82
N MET A 152 14.95 -12.78 14.68
CA MET A 152 15.94 -13.50 15.47
C MET A 152 16.55 -14.63 14.64
N GLU A 153 17.83 -14.90 14.88
CA GLU A 153 18.48 -16.08 14.34
C GLU A 153 17.81 -17.34 14.89
N LYS A 154 17.56 -18.33 14.03
CA LYS A 154 16.86 -19.57 14.37
C LYS A 154 17.48 -20.28 15.58
N SER A 155 18.81 -20.38 15.65
CA SER A 155 19.53 -21.02 16.75
C SER A 155 19.36 -20.24 18.07
N ALA A 156 19.33 -18.91 18.02
CA ALA A 156 19.10 -18.07 19.19
C ALA A 156 17.66 -18.21 19.71
N ALA A 157 16.68 -18.27 18.82
CA ALA A 157 15.29 -18.53 19.19
C ALA A 157 15.14 -19.88 19.89
N ALA A 158 15.77 -20.93 19.35
CA ALA A 158 15.75 -22.27 19.94
C ALA A 158 16.39 -22.28 21.35
N ARG A 159 17.54 -21.64 21.54
CA ARG A 159 18.18 -21.54 22.89
C ARG A 159 17.32 -20.83 23.92
N LYS A 160 16.45 -19.92 23.46
CA LYS A 160 15.51 -19.17 24.32
C LYS A 160 14.15 -19.85 24.47
N GLY A 161 13.93 -21.01 23.88
CA GLY A 161 12.64 -21.70 23.90
C GLY A 161 11.52 -20.95 23.12
N LEU A 162 11.88 -20.05 22.23
CA LEU A 162 10.92 -19.28 21.44
C LEU A 162 10.50 -20.05 20.19
N LYS A 163 9.21 -20.04 19.89
CA LYS A 163 8.64 -20.63 18.67
C LYS A 163 8.54 -19.55 17.58
N PRO A 164 9.31 -19.63 16.49
CA PRO A 164 9.17 -18.70 15.38
C PRO A 164 7.80 -18.82 14.71
N MET A 165 7.21 -17.69 14.31
CA MET A 165 5.97 -17.65 13.51
C MET A 165 6.25 -18.06 12.06
N ALA A 166 7.38 -17.59 11.51
CA ALA A 166 7.79 -17.86 10.14
C ALA A 166 9.32 -17.80 10.01
N ARG A 167 9.84 -18.23 8.87
CA ARG A 167 11.23 -18.08 8.47
C ARG A 167 11.31 -17.25 7.18
N LEU A 168 12.12 -16.19 7.18
CA LEU A 168 12.47 -15.50 5.96
C LEU A 168 13.39 -16.40 5.13
N VAL A 169 12.89 -16.90 4.00
CA VAL A 169 13.64 -17.84 3.12
C VAL A 169 14.51 -17.06 2.13
N ALA A 170 13.93 -16.07 1.46
CA ALA A 170 14.63 -15.22 0.49
C ALA A 170 13.88 -13.90 0.33
N TYR A 171 14.58 -12.93 -0.25
CA TYR A 171 14.00 -11.68 -0.72
C TYR A 171 14.58 -11.30 -2.08
N GLY A 172 13.84 -10.50 -2.83
CA GLY A 172 14.25 -9.98 -4.13
C GLY A 172 13.75 -8.56 -4.35
N HIS A 173 14.55 -7.78 -5.05
CA HIS A 173 14.15 -6.48 -5.58
C HIS A 173 14.61 -6.35 -7.02
N ALA A 174 13.92 -5.53 -7.79
CA ALA A 174 14.22 -5.33 -9.20
C ALA A 174 13.86 -3.91 -9.62
N GLY A 175 14.64 -3.33 -10.52
CA GLY A 175 14.28 -2.13 -11.25
C GLY A 175 13.34 -2.48 -12.41
N ILE A 176 12.48 -1.52 -12.76
CA ILE A 176 11.55 -1.60 -13.89
C ILE A 176 11.39 -0.22 -14.51
N ASP A 177 10.82 -0.13 -15.69
CA ASP A 177 10.44 1.15 -16.32
C ASP A 177 9.56 1.97 -15.34
N PRO A 178 9.95 3.20 -14.98
CA PRO A 178 9.19 4.06 -14.06
C PRO A 178 7.73 4.26 -14.47
N LYS A 179 7.44 4.32 -15.76
CA LYS A 179 6.09 4.52 -16.29
C LYS A 179 5.08 3.44 -15.89
N ILE A 180 5.58 2.26 -15.52
CA ILE A 180 4.80 1.09 -15.12
C ILE A 180 5.32 0.50 -13.80
N MET A 181 5.85 1.33 -12.91
CA MET A 181 6.53 0.90 -11.69
C MET A 181 5.70 -0.05 -10.82
N GLY A 182 4.39 0.03 -10.88
CA GLY A 182 3.47 -0.86 -10.16
C GLY A 182 3.64 -2.35 -10.48
N LEU A 183 4.31 -2.70 -11.59
CA LEU A 183 4.65 -4.08 -11.96
C LEU A 183 6.01 -4.55 -11.44
N GLY A 184 6.70 -3.75 -10.65
CA GLY A 184 7.95 -4.13 -9.98
C GLY A 184 7.90 -5.48 -9.26
N PRO A 185 6.79 -5.85 -8.57
CA PRO A 185 6.64 -7.13 -7.90
C PRO A 185 6.86 -8.34 -8.82
N VAL A 186 6.47 -8.28 -10.08
CA VAL A 186 6.64 -9.39 -11.04
C VAL A 186 8.12 -9.81 -11.16
N SER A 187 9.00 -8.84 -11.38
CA SER A 187 10.45 -9.11 -11.50
C SER A 187 11.09 -9.42 -10.14
N ALA A 188 10.64 -8.77 -9.06
CA ALA A 188 11.16 -8.99 -7.72
C ALA A 188 10.81 -10.39 -7.20
N VAL A 189 9.57 -10.86 -7.40
CA VAL A 189 9.12 -12.22 -7.02
C VAL A 189 9.91 -13.28 -7.79
N LYS A 190 10.09 -13.12 -9.09
CA LYS A 190 10.91 -14.05 -9.89
C LYS A 190 12.32 -14.21 -9.31
N ARG A 191 12.95 -13.10 -8.89
CA ARG A 191 14.28 -13.12 -8.27
C ARG A 191 14.27 -13.77 -6.88
N ALA A 192 13.24 -13.49 -6.05
CA ALA A 192 13.12 -14.10 -4.74
C ALA A 192 12.92 -15.61 -4.83
N LEU A 193 12.03 -16.07 -5.71
CA LEU A 193 11.79 -17.49 -5.95
C LEU A 193 13.03 -18.21 -6.48
N ALA A 194 13.75 -17.61 -7.44
CA ALA A 194 14.99 -18.17 -7.95
C ALA A 194 16.05 -18.35 -6.84
N LYS A 195 16.21 -17.36 -5.97
CA LYS A 195 17.12 -17.46 -4.80
C LYS A 195 16.68 -18.55 -3.81
N ALA A 196 15.36 -18.72 -3.63
CA ALA A 196 14.81 -19.73 -2.74
C ALA A 196 14.85 -21.16 -3.32
N GLY A 197 15.08 -21.31 -4.63
CA GLY A 197 14.93 -22.58 -5.35
C GLY A 197 13.47 -23.04 -5.42
N LEU A 198 12.52 -22.11 -5.43
CA LEU A 198 11.07 -22.38 -5.41
C LEU A 198 10.40 -21.87 -6.69
N LYS A 199 9.20 -22.39 -6.95
CA LYS A 199 8.32 -21.96 -8.04
C LYS A 199 7.07 -21.28 -7.45
N LEU A 200 6.37 -20.51 -8.27
CA LEU A 200 5.17 -19.79 -7.85
C LEU A 200 4.02 -20.73 -7.47
N ASP A 201 3.87 -21.85 -8.17
CA ASP A 201 2.87 -22.88 -7.92
C ASP A 201 3.07 -23.67 -6.60
N GLN A 202 4.20 -23.46 -5.93
CA GLN A 202 4.49 -24.03 -4.61
C GLN A 202 4.10 -23.08 -3.45
N MET A 203 3.53 -21.92 -3.76
CA MET A 203 3.11 -20.96 -2.74
C MET A 203 1.68 -21.22 -2.34
N ASP A 204 1.46 -21.48 -1.05
CA ASP A 204 0.12 -21.69 -0.49
C ASP A 204 -0.64 -20.37 -0.28
N VAL A 205 0.09 -19.29 0.02
CA VAL A 205 -0.47 -17.95 0.27
C VAL A 205 0.42 -16.90 -0.39
N ILE A 206 -0.21 -15.93 -1.03
CA ILE A 206 0.44 -14.76 -1.63
C ILE A 206 -0.21 -13.51 -1.05
N GLU A 207 0.56 -12.70 -0.34
CA GLU A 207 0.19 -11.36 0.08
C GLU A 207 0.72 -10.33 -0.91
N SER A 208 -0.16 -9.50 -1.44
CA SER A 208 0.19 -8.47 -2.42
C SER A 208 -0.50 -7.16 -2.08
N ASN A 209 0.27 -6.07 -1.98
CA ASN A 209 -0.30 -4.75 -1.78
C ASN A 209 -1.16 -4.33 -2.97
N GLU A 210 -2.35 -3.85 -2.67
CA GLU A 210 -3.31 -3.32 -3.64
C GLU A 210 -3.25 -1.78 -3.65
N ALA A 211 -2.08 -1.22 -3.99
CA ALA A 211 -1.92 0.24 -4.05
C ALA A 211 -2.90 0.88 -5.03
N PHE A 212 -3.12 0.21 -6.16
CA PHE A 212 -4.16 0.50 -7.15
C PHE A 212 -4.72 -0.82 -7.66
N ALA A 213 -6.01 -0.91 -7.86
CA ALA A 213 -6.62 -2.11 -8.43
C ALA A 213 -6.04 -2.44 -9.83
N ALA A 214 -5.76 -1.42 -10.64
CA ALA A 214 -5.08 -1.58 -11.93
C ALA A 214 -3.70 -2.24 -11.78
N GLN A 215 -2.93 -1.81 -10.79
CA GLN A 215 -1.61 -2.37 -10.51
C GLN A 215 -1.72 -3.82 -10.02
N ALA A 216 -2.60 -4.10 -9.06
CA ALA A 216 -2.77 -5.44 -8.51
C ALA A 216 -3.22 -6.45 -9.58
N LEU A 217 -4.18 -6.08 -10.42
CA LEU A 217 -4.60 -6.87 -11.57
C LEU A 217 -3.47 -7.07 -12.59
N GLY A 218 -2.66 -6.05 -12.82
CA GLY A 218 -1.50 -6.14 -13.71
C GLY A 218 -0.40 -7.09 -13.20
N VAL A 219 -0.20 -7.15 -11.89
CA VAL A 219 0.75 -8.10 -11.27
C VAL A 219 0.23 -9.54 -11.35
N SER A 220 -1.09 -9.72 -11.25
CA SER A 220 -1.73 -11.06 -11.25
C SER A 220 -1.83 -11.68 -12.65
N LYS A 221 -1.76 -10.88 -13.73
CA LYS A 221 -1.73 -11.35 -15.14
C LYS A 221 -0.35 -11.89 -15.54
#